data_98011097e3f8ff673dd690a5956d38a7
#
_entry.id   98011097e3f8ff673dd690a5956d38a7
#
_cell.length_a   1.000
_cell.length_b   1.000
_cell.length_c   1.000
_cell.angle_alpha   90.00
_cell.angle_beta   90.00
_cell.angle_gamma   90.00
#
_symmetry.space_group_name_H-M   'P 1'
#
loop_
_entity.id
_entity.type
_entity.pdbx_description
1 polymer ?
#
loop_
_entity_poly.entity_id
_entity_poly.type
_entity_poly.pdbx_seq_one_letter_code
_entity_poly.pdbx_strand_id
1 'polypeptide(L)'
;VAALVEYFGLDETDIRDRLTGETTKESQYQVLAREVSMDAKKAFEAYVDEYADKKNKELDENEQAEKAYRANIRGVWFEESYHRTYPLNSLACDLIGFTYSGDTADWGIEGYYSSILNGVNGRQFGYYNEDADMEQTIIEAQPGKNVVTTIDVNIQKIIRTAIENYNERIHVQNGADESDTETNRQTKAAKNIGVVVMDPNNGEILGMDSSDWYDLNNPRDLTPFYSQEEIDAMNDNETMEALSAIWKNYCISDAYEPGSTAKPMNVAAAYSLDVIDDDTLFDCEGFETIAGQMIRCGAYPGTHGVQTPADVLKNSCNAGMMQIGQKMGAAEFLRYQDIFGFGSLTGIDLPGEAYGLVHTEDTMGPTELATSTFGQGYTVTMVQQAAAFSSLINGGNYYQPHVMKTITD
;
A
#
# COMPACT_ATOMS: atom_id res chain seq x y z
N VAL A 1 0.72 -21.56 38.71
CA VAL A 1 0.60 -22.28 37.42
C VAL A 1 -0.87 -22.50 37.10
N ALA A 2 -1.67 -23.19 37.97
CA ALA A 2 -3.08 -23.54 37.64
C ALA A 2 -3.90 -22.34 37.12
N ALA A 3 -3.90 -21.19 37.79
CA ALA A 3 -4.61 -20.00 37.37
C ALA A 3 -4.10 -19.45 35.99
N LEU A 4 -2.82 -19.58 35.68
CA LEU A 4 -2.27 -19.18 34.40
C LEU A 4 -2.75 -20.09 33.26
N VAL A 5 -2.86 -21.38 33.52
CA VAL A 5 -3.46 -22.36 32.58
C VAL A 5 -4.94 -22.04 32.35
N GLU A 6 -5.69 -21.80 33.44
CA GLU A 6 -7.15 -21.57 33.38
C GLU A 6 -7.52 -20.27 32.64
N TYR A 7 -6.86 -19.15 32.98
CA TYR A 7 -7.22 -17.83 32.46
C TYR A 7 -6.55 -17.48 31.13
N PHE A 8 -5.41 -18.07 30.81
CA PHE A 8 -4.64 -17.73 29.60
C PHE A 8 -4.43 -18.90 28.65
N GLY A 9 -4.95 -20.10 28.99
CA GLY A 9 -4.81 -21.27 28.10
C GLY A 9 -3.38 -21.75 27.89
N LEU A 10 -2.46 -21.43 28.80
CA LEU A 10 -1.05 -21.77 28.66
C LEU A 10 -0.78 -23.24 29.01
N ASP A 11 0.25 -23.81 28.39
CA ASP A 11 0.68 -25.18 28.70
C ASP A 11 1.34 -25.24 30.08
N GLU A 12 0.85 -26.15 30.92
CA GLU A 12 1.35 -26.30 32.30
C GLU A 12 2.83 -26.72 32.35
N THR A 13 3.25 -27.57 31.42
CA THR A 13 4.61 -28.09 31.37
C THR A 13 5.57 -26.98 30.97
N ASP A 14 5.24 -26.20 29.97
CA ASP A 14 6.03 -25.05 29.48
C ASP A 14 6.20 -24.00 30.61
N ILE A 15 5.12 -23.68 31.31
CA ILE A 15 5.20 -22.74 32.47
C ILE A 15 6.13 -23.30 33.56
N ARG A 16 5.97 -24.57 33.92
CA ARG A 16 6.83 -25.19 34.96
C ARG A 16 8.28 -25.21 34.51
N ASP A 17 8.59 -25.58 33.33
CA ASP A 17 9.95 -25.59 32.79
C ASP A 17 10.58 -24.20 32.77
N ARG A 18 9.82 -23.18 32.42
CA ARG A 18 10.29 -21.76 32.49
C ARG A 18 10.56 -21.30 33.92
N LEU A 19 9.73 -21.69 34.88
CA LEU A 19 9.87 -21.26 36.27
C LEU A 19 10.91 -22.08 37.07
N THR A 20 11.16 -23.35 36.71
CA THR A 20 12.00 -24.27 37.49
C THR A 20 13.23 -24.79 36.74
N GLY A 21 13.34 -24.51 35.43
CA GLY A 21 14.46 -24.97 34.60
C GLY A 21 15.81 -24.44 35.12
N GLU A 22 16.88 -25.23 35.00
CA GLU A 22 18.19 -24.85 35.50
C GLU A 22 18.75 -23.53 34.98
N THR A 23 18.40 -23.20 33.72
CA THR A 23 18.85 -21.98 33.06
C THR A 23 17.91 -20.80 33.25
N THR A 24 16.68 -21.03 33.70
CA THR A 24 15.61 -20.00 33.76
C THR A 24 15.19 -19.65 35.19
N LYS A 25 15.38 -20.56 36.18
CA LYS A 25 14.94 -20.38 37.54
C LYS A 25 15.54 -19.18 38.27
N GLU A 26 16.70 -18.68 37.84
CA GLU A 26 17.36 -17.50 38.41
C GLU A 26 17.03 -16.22 37.63
N SER A 27 16.27 -16.32 36.54
CA SER A 27 15.85 -15.17 35.76
C SER A 27 14.78 -14.38 36.54
N GLN A 28 14.99 -13.07 36.63
CA GLN A 28 14.02 -12.15 37.23
C GLN A 28 12.88 -11.78 36.32
N TYR A 29 12.96 -12.14 35.02
CA TYR A 29 11.98 -11.81 34.01
C TYR A 29 11.80 -13.00 33.03
N GLN A 30 10.55 -13.44 32.89
CA GLN A 30 10.16 -14.49 31.96
C GLN A 30 8.85 -14.10 31.28
N VAL A 31 8.86 -14.01 29.96
CA VAL A 31 7.64 -13.79 29.17
C VAL A 31 6.88 -15.10 29.09
N LEU A 32 5.72 -15.21 29.72
CA LEU A 32 4.88 -16.42 29.73
C LEU A 32 3.92 -16.46 28.55
N ALA A 33 3.35 -15.30 28.20
CA ALA A 33 2.45 -15.16 27.06
C ALA A 33 2.62 -13.79 26.40
N ARG A 34 2.22 -13.69 25.14
CA ARG A 34 2.06 -12.44 24.39
C ARG A 34 0.61 -12.30 23.95
N GLU A 35 0.15 -11.06 23.74
CA GLU A 35 -1.18 -10.76 23.17
C GLU A 35 -2.35 -11.32 24.03
N VAL A 36 -2.19 -11.27 25.35
CA VAL A 36 -3.27 -11.64 26.27
C VAL A 36 -4.39 -10.60 26.19
N SER A 37 -5.63 -11.05 26.04
CA SER A 37 -6.78 -10.14 25.95
C SER A 37 -7.00 -9.38 27.26
N MET A 38 -7.48 -8.13 27.15
CA MET A 38 -7.84 -7.32 28.33
C MET A 38 -8.91 -7.97 29.21
N ASP A 39 -9.79 -8.77 28.59
CA ASP A 39 -10.83 -9.49 29.34
C ASP A 39 -10.26 -10.65 30.15
N ALA A 40 -9.32 -11.41 29.59
CA ALA A 40 -8.61 -12.46 30.32
C ALA A 40 -7.78 -11.88 31.46
N LYS A 41 -7.07 -10.77 31.22
CA LYS A 41 -6.36 -10.03 32.28
C LYS A 41 -7.30 -9.63 33.41
N LYS A 42 -8.41 -8.94 33.11
CA LYS A 42 -9.41 -8.51 34.10
C LYS A 42 -9.99 -9.67 34.88
N ALA A 43 -10.31 -10.79 34.21
CA ALA A 43 -10.83 -11.99 34.85
C ALA A 43 -9.81 -12.60 35.83
N PHE A 44 -8.54 -12.66 35.42
CA PHE A 44 -7.44 -13.13 36.29
C PHE A 44 -7.22 -12.21 37.49
N GLU A 45 -7.16 -10.89 37.31
CA GLU A 45 -7.03 -9.91 38.38
C GLU A 45 -8.20 -10.01 39.38
N ALA A 46 -9.42 -10.08 38.86
CA ALA A 46 -10.62 -10.27 39.68
C ALA A 46 -10.56 -11.57 40.50
N TYR A 47 -10.08 -12.66 39.90
CA TYR A 47 -9.88 -13.93 40.60
C TYR A 47 -8.85 -13.79 41.75
N VAL A 48 -7.71 -13.15 41.52
CA VAL A 48 -6.68 -12.93 42.50
C VAL A 48 -7.21 -12.09 43.67
N ASP A 49 -7.99 -11.06 43.39
CA ASP A 49 -8.43 -10.05 44.37
C ASP A 49 -9.77 -10.39 45.06
N GLU A 50 -10.49 -11.40 44.61
CA GLU A 50 -11.87 -11.71 45.09
C GLU A 50 -12.02 -11.75 46.61
N TYR A 51 -11.02 -12.27 47.32
CA TYR A 51 -11.03 -12.38 48.75
C TYR A 51 -10.11 -11.39 49.46
N ALA A 52 -9.41 -10.50 48.76
CA ALA A 52 -8.39 -9.63 49.31
C ALA A 52 -8.90 -8.80 50.50
N ASP A 53 -10.05 -8.15 50.34
CA ASP A 53 -10.65 -7.25 51.34
C ASP A 53 -11.57 -7.93 52.36
N LYS A 54 -11.90 -9.22 52.16
CA LYS A 54 -12.80 -9.94 53.07
C LYS A 54 -12.07 -10.32 54.36
N LYS A 55 -12.72 -10.15 55.50
CA LYS A 55 -12.16 -10.57 56.79
C LYS A 55 -12.29 -12.08 56.95
N ASN A 56 -11.27 -12.74 57.53
CA ASN A 56 -11.27 -14.19 57.68
C ASN A 56 -12.43 -14.74 58.48
N LYS A 57 -12.98 -13.99 59.48
CA LYS A 57 -14.15 -14.36 60.26
C LYS A 57 -15.46 -14.32 59.49
N GLU A 58 -15.47 -13.75 58.29
CA GLU A 58 -16.63 -13.68 57.39
C GLU A 58 -16.60 -14.82 56.37
N LEU A 59 -15.54 -15.62 56.35
CA LEU A 59 -15.30 -16.72 55.41
C LEU A 59 -15.32 -18.06 56.16
N ASP A 60 -15.78 -19.12 55.52
CA ASP A 60 -15.63 -20.48 56.02
C ASP A 60 -14.17 -20.97 55.90
N GLU A 61 -13.87 -22.20 56.38
CA GLU A 61 -12.53 -22.74 56.38
C GLU A 61 -11.96 -22.94 54.95
N ASN A 62 -12.84 -23.33 53.99
CA ASN A 62 -12.43 -23.53 52.59
C ASN A 62 -12.14 -22.20 51.91
N GLU A 63 -13.00 -21.20 52.15
CA GLU A 63 -12.82 -19.84 51.60
C GLU A 63 -11.57 -19.16 52.21
N GLN A 64 -11.25 -19.43 53.48
CA GLN A 64 -10.02 -18.93 54.11
C GLN A 64 -8.77 -19.58 53.48
N ALA A 65 -8.82 -20.88 53.18
CA ALA A 65 -7.75 -21.57 52.48
C ALA A 65 -7.57 -21.03 51.04
N GLU A 66 -8.67 -20.80 50.37
CA GLU A 66 -8.66 -20.22 49.00
C GLU A 66 -8.13 -18.79 49.00
N LYS A 67 -8.51 -17.96 49.97
CA LYS A 67 -7.96 -16.62 50.16
C LYS A 67 -6.45 -16.66 50.34
N ALA A 68 -5.95 -17.56 51.19
CA ALA A 68 -4.51 -17.71 51.45
C ALA A 68 -3.78 -18.19 50.17
N TYR A 69 -4.39 -19.08 49.41
CA TYR A 69 -3.84 -19.56 48.14
C TYR A 69 -3.74 -18.43 47.09
N ARG A 70 -4.82 -17.66 46.89
CA ARG A 70 -4.83 -16.57 45.92
C ARG A 70 -3.90 -15.42 46.30
N ALA A 71 -3.77 -15.09 47.58
CA ALA A 71 -2.84 -14.11 48.08
C ALA A 71 -1.35 -14.46 47.83
N ASN A 72 -1.07 -15.74 47.53
CA ASN A 72 0.26 -16.21 47.19
C ASN A 72 0.54 -16.20 45.69
N ILE A 73 -0.45 -15.83 44.84
CA ILE A 73 -0.25 -15.61 43.42
C ILE A 73 0.48 -14.27 43.26
N ARG A 74 1.80 -14.32 43.18
CA ARG A 74 2.67 -13.14 43.11
C ARG A 74 3.66 -13.28 41.97
N GLY A 75 4.22 -12.15 41.52
CA GLY A 75 5.25 -12.13 40.47
C GLY A 75 4.68 -12.30 39.06
N VAL A 76 3.37 -12.18 38.88
CA VAL A 76 2.73 -12.05 37.56
C VAL A 76 2.38 -10.59 37.36
N TRP A 77 2.84 -10.02 36.26
CA TRP A 77 2.48 -8.66 35.86
C TRP A 77 2.21 -8.61 34.37
N PHE A 78 1.60 -7.55 33.93
CA PHE A 78 1.20 -7.34 32.55
C PHE A 78 1.85 -6.07 32.03
N GLU A 79 2.37 -6.14 30.83
CA GLU A 79 2.81 -5.01 30.04
C GLU A 79 1.76 -4.73 28.97
N GLU A 80 1.29 -3.50 28.88
CA GLU A 80 0.31 -3.11 27.91
C GLU A 80 0.97 -2.93 26.54
N SER A 81 0.38 -3.55 25.53
CA SER A 81 0.77 -3.37 24.15
C SER A 81 -0.47 -3.08 23.30
N TYR A 82 -0.31 -2.28 22.29
CA TYR A 82 -1.37 -1.95 21.35
C TYR A 82 -1.24 -2.83 20.11
N HIS A 83 -2.37 -3.30 19.63
CA HIS A 83 -2.47 -4.07 18.40
C HIS A 83 -3.36 -3.34 17.40
N ARG A 84 -2.87 -3.16 16.18
CA ARG A 84 -3.66 -2.62 15.08
C ARG A 84 -4.66 -3.65 14.59
N THR A 85 -5.88 -3.22 14.34
CA THR A 85 -6.91 -4.03 13.69
C THR A 85 -7.43 -3.32 12.46
N TYR A 86 -7.64 -4.08 11.40
CA TYR A 86 -8.11 -3.60 10.11
C TYR A 86 -9.49 -4.17 9.81
N PRO A 87 -10.58 -3.45 10.15
CA PRO A 87 -11.94 -3.99 10.12
C PRO A 87 -12.44 -4.38 8.72
N LEU A 88 -11.81 -3.87 7.68
CA LEU A 88 -12.17 -4.16 6.28
C LEU A 88 -11.20 -5.16 5.62
N ASN A 89 -10.37 -5.83 6.42
CA ASN A 89 -9.42 -6.85 6.02
C ASN A 89 -8.53 -6.42 4.84
N SER A 90 -8.82 -6.85 3.61
CA SER A 90 -8.02 -6.58 2.43
C SER A 90 -8.44 -5.35 1.62
N LEU A 91 -9.52 -4.64 2.02
CA LEU A 91 -9.97 -3.47 1.27
C LEU A 91 -8.95 -2.33 1.38
N ALA A 92 -8.47 -1.83 0.25
CA ALA A 92 -7.43 -0.80 0.17
C ALA A 92 -6.11 -1.20 0.86
N CYS A 93 -5.72 -2.48 0.83
CA CYS A 93 -4.54 -2.98 1.54
C CYS A 93 -3.26 -2.24 1.12
N ASP A 94 -3.07 -1.98 -0.17
CA ASP A 94 -1.90 -1.28 -0.71
C ASP A 94 -1.83 0.19 -0.28
N LEU A 95 -2.99 0.81 -0.02
CA LEU A 95 -3.07 2.19 0.46
C LEU A 95 -2.84 2.28 1.95
N ILE A 96 -3.51 1.41 2.73
CA ILE A 96 -3.47 1.48 4.19
C ILE A 96 -2.13 0.99 4.70
N GLY A 97 -1.64 -0.14 4.18
CA GLY A 97 -0.46 -0.79 4.74
C GLY A 97 -0.75 -1.41 6.12
N PHE A 98 0.26 -1.89 6.79
CA PHE A 98 0.11 -2.57 8.07
C PHE A 98 1.28 -2.30 9.02
N THR A 99 1.05 -2.50 10.31
CA THR A 99 2.09 -2.48 11.34
C THR A 99 2.57 -3.90 11.62
N TYR A 100 3.87 -4.02 11.88
CA TYR A 100 4.50 -5.23 12.41
C TYR A 100 5.32 -4.83 13.65
N SER A 101 5.53 -5.72 14.59
CA SER A 101 6.26 -5.41 15.84
C SER A 101 5.71 -4.21 16.62
N GLY A 102 4.38 -4.11 16.72
CA GLY A 102 3.71 -3.10 17.55
C GLY A 102 3.44 -1.80 16.79
N ASP A 103 4.45 -0.95 16.66
CA ASP A 103 4.34 0.41 16.11
C ASP A 103 5.15 0.64 14.82
N THR A 104 5.87 -0.37 14.35
CA THR A 104 6.69 -0.26 13.15
C THR A 104 5.86 -0.56 11.91
N ALA A 105 5.96 0.30 10.90
CA ALA A 105 5.31 0.14 9.60
C ALA A 105 6.17 0.78 8.50
N ASP A 106 6.21 0.13 7.33
CA ASP A 106 6.97 0.62 6.17
C ASP A 106 6.08 0.82 4.93
N TRP A 107 4.86 0.31 4.95
CA TRP A 107 3.96 0.27 3.80
C TRP A 107 2.72 1.15 4.00
N GLY A 108 2.24 1.72 2.90
CA GLY A 108 1.00 2.48 2.86
C GLY A 108 0.98 3.71 3.79
N ILE A 109 -0.22 4.09 4.19
CA ILE A 109 -0.50 5.19 5.13
C ILE A 109 0.12 4.90 6.50
N GLU A 110 0.06 3.66 6.98
CA GLU A 110 0.68 3.24 8.25
C GLU A 110 2.19 3.52 8.24
N GLY A 111 2.87 3.25 7.14
CA GLY A 111 4.31 3.53 7.00
C GLY A 111 4.59 5.03 6.88
N TYR A 112 3.93 5.72 5.96
CA TYR A 112 4.18 7.13 5.68
C TYR A 112 3.88 8.04 6.89
N TYR A 113 2.77 7.77 7.58
CA TYR A 113 2.32 8.53 8.75
C TYR A 113 2.67 7.87 10.09
N SER A 114 3.58 6.89 10.11
CA SER A 114 3.98 6.14 11.31
C SER A 114 4.32 7.07 12.49
N SER A 115 5.10 8.12 12.27
CA SER A 115 5.48 9.09 13.32
C SER A 115 4.32 9.91 13.90
N ILE A 116 3.19 9.98 13.18
CA ILE A 116 1.98 10.68 13.58
C ILE A 116 0.99 9.73 14.24
N LEU A 117 0.81 8.55 13.64
CA LEU A 117 -0.10 7.51 14.12
C LEU A 117 0.37 6.86 15.41
N ASN A 118 1.69 6.68 15.56
CA ASN A 118 2.30 6.19 16.78
C ASN A 118 2.46 7.33 17.77
N GLY A 119 2.14 7.07 19.02
CA GLY A 119 2.42 8.01 20.10
C GLY A 119 3.88 8.00 20.50
N VAL A 120 4.15 8.61 21.63
CA VAL A 120 5.44 8.54 22.31
C VAL A 120 5.29 7.68 23.56
N ASN A 121 6.05 6.60 23.63
CA ASN A 121 6.00 5.71 24.77
C ASN A 121 6.37 6.45 26.07
N GLY A 122 5.61 6.25 27.11
CA GLY A 122 5.93 6.71 28.45
C GLY A 122 7.20 6.03 28.97
N ARG A 123 7.77 6.60 30.01
CA ARG A 123 8.96 6.05 30.68
C ARG A 123 8.75 6.06 32.16
N GLN A 124 9.09 4.95 32.78
CA GLN A 124 9.14 4.83 34.25
C GLN A 124 10.55 4.43 34.66
N PHE A 125 11.16 5.20 35.52
CA PHE A 125 12.46 4.91 36.09
C PHE A 125 12.49 5.32 37.56
N GLY A 126 13.31 4.63 38.33
CA GLY A 126 13.41 4.89 39.74
C GLY A 126 14.82 4.57 40.29
N TYR A 127 15.12 5.12 41.41
CA TYR A 127 16.32 4.83 42.17
C TYR A 127 15.97 4.73 43.67
N TYR A 128 16.79 4.01 44.40
CA TYR A 128 16.68 3.98 45.87
C TYR A 128 17.41 5.18 46.42
N ASN A 129 16.72 5.98 47.24
CA ASN A 129 17.31 7.09 47.97
C ASN A 129 18.18 6.56 49.18
N GLU A 130 18.77 7.49 49.92
CA GLU A 130 19.65 7.14 51.08
C GLU A 130 18.90 6.40 52.20
N ASP A 131 17.57 6.54 52.26
CA ASP A 131 16.71 5.87 53.23
C ASP A 131 16.17 4.52 52.72
N ALA A 132 16.63 4.05 51.56
CA ALA A 132 16.18 2.84 50.86
C ALA A 132 14.71 2.89 50.39
N ASP A 133 14.13 4.09 50.30
CA ASP A 133 12.85 4.29 49.66
C ASP A 133 13.03 4.43 48.14
N MET A 134 12.07 3.86 47.39
CA MET A 134 12.09 3.93 45.92
C MET A 134 11.46 5.23 45.45
N GLU A 135 12.27 6.15 44.93
CA GLU A 135 11.76 7.33 44.22
C GLU A 135 11.54 6.98 42.75
N GLN A 136 10.34 7.19 42.28
CA GLN A 136 9.95 6.92 40.88
C GLN A 136 9.63 8.21 40.14
N THR A 137 10.12 8.29 38.92
CA THR A 137 9.71 9.31 37.94
C THR A 137 8.93 8.63 36.83
N ILE A 138 7.71 9.10 36.58
CA ILE A 138 6.86 8.62 35.52
C ILE A 138 6.74 9.75 34.51
N ILE A 139 7.06 9.46 33.25
CA ILE A 139 6.75 10.29 32.11
C ILE A 139 5.61 9.59 31.39
N GLU A 140 4.44 10.23 31.37
CA GLU A 140 3.25 9.67 30.75
C GLU A 140 3.43 9.46 29.26
N ALA A 141 2.83 8.38 28.72
CA ALA A 141 2.74 8.15 27.28
C ALA A 141 1.90 9.23 26.61
N GLN A 142 2.29 9.62 25.43
CA GLN A 142 1.51 10.54 24.58
C GLN A 142 0.84 9.72 23.47
N PRO A 143 -0.49 9.77 23.34
CA PRO A 143 -1.18 9.04 22.27
C PRO A 143 -0.79 9.58 20.88
N GLY A 144 -0.84 8.73 19.89
CA GLY A 144 -0.75 9.12 18.49
C GLY A 144 -2.00 9.87 18.04
N LYS A 145 -1.94 10.40 16.83
CA LYS A 145 -3.04 11.16 16.23
C LYS A 145 -3.82 10.32 15.22
N ASN A 146 -4.99 10.80 14.85
CA ASN A 146 -5.81 10.19 13.82
C ASN A 146 -5.48 10.80 12.47
N VAL A 147 -5.30 9.98 11.45
CA VAL A 147 -5.20 10.41 10.05
C VAL A 147 -6.54 10.16 9.37
N VAL A 148 -7.19 11.22 8.94
CA VAL A 148 -8.41 11.15 8.12
C VAL A 148 -7.99 11.18 6.66
N THR A 149 -8.40 10.18 5.88
CA THR A 149 -8.02 10.04 4.49
C THR A 149 -9.04 10.65 3.53
N THR A 150 -8.64 10.86 2.28
CA THR A 150 -9.50 11.28 1.17
C THR A 150 -10.28 10.11 0.57
N ILE A 151 -9.94 8.88 0.95
CA ILE A 151 -10.47 7.65 0.37
C ILE A 151 -11.96 7.51 0.67
N ASP A 152 -12.78 7.38 -0.36
CA ASP A 152 -14.19 7.02 -0.26
C ASP A 152 -14.33 5.50 -0.30
N VAL A 153 -14.85 4.93 0.79
CA VAL A 153 -15.04 3.48 0.93
C VAL A 153 -15.97 2.90 -0.15
N ASN A 154 -16.94 3.68 -0.66
CA ASN A 154 -17.84 3.20 -1.70
C ASN A 154 -17.12 3.17 -3.05
N ILE A 155 -16.34 4.19 -3.36
CA ILE A 155 -15.50 4.20 -4.58
C ILE A 155 -14.51 3.03 -4.51
N GLN A 156 -13.85 2.82 -3.36
CA GLN A 156 -12.92 1.71 -3.19
C GLN A 156 -13.57 0.34 -3.41
N LYS A 157 -14.80 0.13 -2.89
CA LYS A 157 -15.56 -1.09 -3.14
C LYS A 157 -15.96 -1.26 -4.61
N ILE A 158 -16.32 -0.17 -5.28
CA ILE A 158 -16.63 -0.20 -6.73
C ILE A 158 -15.39 -0.59 -7.52
N ILE A 159 -14.22 -0.02 -7.20
CA ILE A 159 -12.95 -0.39 -7.84
C ILE A 159 -12.67 -1.88 -7.66
N ARG A 160 -12.75 -2.39 -6.42
CA ARG A 160 -12.56 -3.80 -6.10
C ARG A 160 -13.46 -4.70 -6.95
N THR A 161 -14.75 -4.42 -6.96
CA THR A 161 -15.72 -5.18 -7.74
C THR A 161 -15.45 -5.09 -9.25
N ALA A 162 -14.99 -3.94 -9.74
CA ALA A 162 -14.65 -3.78 -11.15
C ALA A 162 -13.43 -4.63 -11.55
N ILE A 163 -12.40 -4.69 -10.70
CA ILE A 163 -11.21 -5.53 -10.89
C ILE A 163 -11.61 -7.01 -10.88
N GLU A 164 -12.39 -7.45 -9.90
CA GLU A 164 -12.90 -8.83 -9.79
C GLU A 164 -13.65 -9.26 -11.06
N ASN A 165 -14.62 -8.43 -11.48
CA ASN A 165 -15.41 -8.69 -12.69
C ASN A 165 -14.55 -8.70 -13.96
N TYR A 166 -13.54 -7.85 -14.04
CA TYR A 166 -12.62 -7.83 -15.17
C TYR A 166 -11.77 -9.10 -15.21
N ASN A 167 -11.19 -9.50 -14.06
CA ASN A 167 -10.40 -10.72 -13.95
C ASN A 167 -11.23 -11.96 -14.32
N GLU A 168 -12.44 -12.09 -13.81
CA GLU A 168 -13.32 -13.21 -14.16
C GLU A 168 -13.60 -13.26 -15.67
N ARG A 169 -13.86 -12.10 -16.29
CA ARG A 169 -14.04 -12.03 -17.74
C ARG A 169 -12.81 -12.46 -18.52
N ILE A 170 -11.61 -12.06 -18.07
CA ILE A 170 -10.35 -12.46 -18.71
C ILE A 170 -10.07 -13.95 -18.50
N HIS A 171 -10.36 -14.49 -17.32
CA HIS A 171 -10.27 -15.93 -17.06
C HIS A 171 -11.09 -16.73 -18.08
N VAL A 172 -12.35 -16.37 -18.27
CA VAL A 172 -13.24 -17.02 -19.25
C VAL A 172 -12.70 -16.91 -20.67
N GLN A 173 -12.21 -15.72 -21.07
CA GLN A 173 -11.61 -15.51 -22.39
C GLN A 173 -10.34 -16.35 -22.60
N ASN A 174 -9.56 -16.57 -21.56
CA ASN A 174 -8.35 -17.40 -21.58
C ASN A 174 -8.63 -18.89 -21.39
N GLY A 175 -9.90 -19.30 -21.40
CA GLY A 175 -10.33 -20.69 -21.32
C GLY A 175 -10.35 -21.26 -19.91
N ALA A 176 -10.50 -20.41 -18.88
CA ALA A 176 -10.81 -20.88 -17.54
C ALA A 176 -12.28 -21.30 -17.43
N ASP A 177 -12.55 -22.32 -16.64
CA ASP A 177 -13.91 -22.79 -16.33
C ASP A 177 -14.07 -23.07 -14.83
N GLU A 178 -15.27 -23.49 -14.41
CA GLU A 178 -15.59 -23.74 -13.01
C GLU A 178 -14.78 -24.90 -12.39
N SER A 179 -14.13 -25.72 -13.21
CA SER A 179 -13.27 -26.83 -12.75
C SER A 179 -11.81 -26.42 -12.50
N ASP A 180 -11.42 -25.21 -12.93
CA ASP A 180 -10.07 -24.71 -12.68
C ASP A 180 -9.82 -24.48 -11.18
N THR A 181 -8.64 -24.88 -10.74
CA THR A 181 -8.16 -24.54 -9.39
C THR A 181 -7.87 -23.03 -9.30
N GLU A 182 -7.84 -22.48 -8.10
CA GLU A 182 -7.51 -21.07 -7.88
C GLU A 182 -6.17 -20.68 -8.52
N THR A 183 -5.15 -21.51 -8.38
CA THR A 183 -3.84 -21.31 -9.01
C THR A 183 -3.93 -21.25 -10.54
N ASN A 184 -4.74 -22.12 -11.16
CA ASN A 184 -4.97 -22.09 -12.61
C ASN A 184 -5.74 -20.84 -13.04
N ARG A 185 -6.67 -20.36 -12.22
CA ARG A 185 -7.39 -19.10 -12.47
C ARG A 185 -6.45 -17.91 -12.46
N GLN A 186 -5.56 -17.81 -11.48
CA GLN A 186 -4.56 -16.75 -11.40
C GLN A 186 -3.65 -16.69 -12.64
N THR A 187 -3.20 -17.85 -13.15
CA THR A 187 -2.36 -17.90 -14.37
C THR A 187 -3.10 -17.47 -15.64
N LYS A 188 -4.43 -17.51 -15.64
CA LYS A 188 -5.29 -17.10 -16.77
C LYS A 188 -5.82 -15.68 -16.62
N ALA A 189 -5.58 -15.01 -15.48
CA ALA A 189 -5.97 -13.65 -15.20
C ALA A 189 -5.13 -12.61 -15.97
N ALA A 190 -5.50 -11.35 -15.83
CA ALA A 190 -4.59 -10.26 -16.15
C ALA A 190 -3.40 -10.31 -15.18
N LYS A 191 -2.18 -10.06 -15.68
CA LYS A 191 -0.98 -10.11 -14.87
C LYS A 191 -1.03 -9.12 -13.72
N ASN A 192 -1.42 -7.88 -14.01
CA ASN A 192 -1.65 -6.83 -13.02
C ASN A 192 -2.80 -5.93 -13.52
N ILE A 193 -3.60 -5.47 -12.58
CA ILE A 193 -4.63 -4.45 -12.81
C ILE A 193 -4.44 -3.39 -11.74
N GLY A 194 -4.40 -2.13 -12.14
CA GLY A 194 -4.42 -1.02 -11.21
C GLY A 194 -5.52 -0.03 -11.60
N VAL A 195 -6.11 0.61 -10.62
CA VAL A 195 -7.12 1.67 -10.79
C VAL A 195 -6.81 2.81 -9.84
N VAL A 196 -6.76 4.03 -10.38
CA VAL A 196 -6.63 5.27 -9.61
C VAL A 196 -7.82 6.16 -9.92
N VAL A 197 -8.52 6.63 -8.90
CA VAL A 197 -9.59 7.63 -8.98
C VAL A 197 -9.15 8.88 -8.24
N MET A 198 -8.94 9.97 -8.98
CA MET A 198 -8.42 11.24 -8.47
C MET A 198 -9.41 12.37 -8.77
N ASP A 199 -9.63 13.26 -7.81
CA ASP A 199 -10.34 14.52 -8.06
C ASP A 199 -9.39 15.50 -8.78
N PRO A 200 -9.72 15.89 -10.03
CA PRO A 200 -8.85 16.78 -10.80
C PRO A 200 -8.76 18.19 -10.23
N ASN A 201 -9.67 18.59 -9.34
CA ASN A 201 -9.75 19.98 -8.85
C ASN A 201 -8.88 20.27 -7.63
N ASN A 202 -8.44 19.23 -6.91
CA ASN A 202 -7.68 19.39 -5.67
C ASN A 202 -6.56 18.36 -5.47
N GLY A 203 -6.51 17.25 -6.24
CA GLY A 203 -5.50 16.22 -6.11
C GLY A 203 -5.86 15.10 -5.12
N GLU A 204 -7.03 15.12 -4.50
CA GLU A 204 -7.48 14.06 -3.60
C GLU A 204 -7.58 12.72 -4.35
N ILE A 205 -6.93 11.69 -3.84
CA ILE A 205 -7.15 10.31 -4.28
C ILE A 205 -8.39 9.79 -3.57
N LEU A 206 -9.45 9.57 -4.33
CA LEU A 206 -10.74 9.08 -3.81
C LEU A 206 -10.79 7.56 -3.70
N GLY A 207 -9.94 6.87 -4.46
CA GLY A 207 -9.76 5.43 -4.41
C GLY A 207 -8.58 4.99 -5.26
N MET A 208 -7.92 3.94 -4.80
CA MET A 208 -6.79 3.32 -5.50
C MET A 208 -6.72 1.85 -5.08
N ASP A 209 -6.62 0.94 -6.02
CA ASP A 209 -6.51 -0.49 -5.75
C ASP A 209 -5.75 -1.20 -6.88
N SER A 210 -5.20 -2.35 -6.57
CA SER A 210 -4.54 -3.23 -7.54
C SER A 210 -5.08 -4.67 -7.44
N SER A 211 -4.57 -5.60 -8.21
CA SER A 211 -5.15 -6.94 -8.31
C SER A 211 -4.67 -7.96 -7.28
N ASP A 212 -3.63 -7.66 -6.51
CA ASP A 212 -3.05 -8.60 -5.54
C ASP A 212 -3.41 -8.16 -4.11
N TRP A 213 -4.46 -8.78 -3.55
CA TRP A 213 -5.01 -8.38 -2.26
C TRP A 213 -4.61 -9.31 -1.14
N TYR A 214 -3.97 -8.76 -0.13
CA TYR A 214 -3.61 -9.47 1.11
C TYR A 214 -4.47 -8.98 2.29
N ASP A 215 -4.63 -9.83 3.31
CA ASP A 215 -5.32 -9.44 4.54
C ASP A 215 -4.39 -8.62 5.44
N LEU A 216 -4.76 -7.37 5.71
CA LEU A 216 -4.02 -6.47 6.59
C LEU A 216 -3.85 -7.01 8.02
N ASN A 217 -4.76 -7.88 8.48
CA ASN A 217 -4.65 -8.54 9.79
C ASN A 217 -3.72 -9.76 9.77
N ASN A 218 -3.41 -10.30 8.56
CA ASN A 218 -2.46 -11.39 8.36
C ASN A 218 -1.58 -11.15 7.11
N PRO A 219 -0.80 -10.06 7.08
CA PRO A 219 -0.15 -9.59 5.85
C PRO A 219 0.98 -10.51 5.35
N ARG A 220 1.38 -11.50 6.13
CA ARG A 220 2.43 -12.47 5.76
C ARG A 220 1.90 -13.79 5.19
N ASP A 221 0.59 -13.89 5.01
CA ASP A 221 -0.03 -15.07 4.41
C ASP A 221 0.19 -15.08 2.90
N LEU A 222 1.01 -16.01 2.43
CA LEU A 222 1.28 -16.24 1.02
C LEU A 222 0.32 -17.26 0.37
N THR A 223 -0.54 -17.91 1.16
CA THR A 223 -1.42 -18.97 0.65
C THR A 223 -2.43 -18.53 -0.42
N PRO A 224 -2.88 -17.24 -0.47
CA PRO A 224 -3.70 -16.78 -1.58
C PRO A 224 -2.97 -16.69 -2.93
N PHE A 225 -1.62 -16.65 -2.92
CA PHE A 225 -0.80 -16.35 -4.11
C PHE A 225 0.06 -17.55 -4.55
N TYR A 226 0.42 -18.43 -3.63
CA TYR A 226 1.33 -19.55 -3.85
C TYR A 226 0.75 -20.85 -3.27
N SER A 227 1.03 -21.97 -3.90
CA SER A 227 0.72 -23.28 -3.33
C SER A 227 1.57 -23.57 -2.10
N GLN A 228 1.09 -24.46 -1.22
CA GLN A 228 1.85 -24.84 -0.02
C GLN A 228 3.22 -25.44 -0.38
N GLU A 229 3.32 -26.18 -1.48
CA GLU A 229 4.58 -26.76 -1.97
C GLU A 229 5.59 -25.68 -2.37
N GLU A 230 5.14 -24.60 -3.01
CA GLU A 230 5.99 -23.47 -3.37
C GLU A 230 6.43 -22.69 -2.13
N ILE A 231 5.52 -22.46 -1.18
CA ILE A 231 5.83 -21.77 0.09
C ILE A 231 6.86 -22.58 0.88
N ASP A 232 6.67 -23.88 1.01
CA ASP A 232 7.58 -24.77 1.77
C ASP A 232 8.98 -24.86 1.09
N ALA A 233 9.07 -24.62 -0.20
CA ALA A 233 10.32 -24.62 -0.96
C ALA A 233 11.09 -23.30 -0.89
N MET A 234 10.45 -22.18 -0.49
CA MET A 234 11.07 -20.87 -0.41
C MET A 234 12.06 -20.79 0.75
N ASN A 235 13.21 -20.21 0.51
CA ASN A 235 14.11 -19.77 1.57
C ASN A 235 13.67 -18.39 2.10
N ASP A 236 14.30 -17.91 3.20
CA ASP A 236 13.93 -16.65 3.85
C ASP A 236 13.97 -15.43 2.88
N ASN A 237 14.94 -15.39 1.95
CA ASN A 237 15.05 -14.30 0.99
C ASN A 237 13.93 -14.36 -0.05
N GLU A 238 13.64 -15.54 -0.60
CA GLU A 238 12.55 -15.75 -1.56
C GLU A 238 11.21 -15.44 -0.92
N THR A 239 10.99 -15.84 0.33
CA THR A 239 9.79 -15.48 1.10
C THR A 239 9.66 -13.96 1.25
N MET A 240 10.74 -13.26 1.58
CA MET A 240 10.70 -11.79 1.72
C MET A 240 10.52 -11.09 0.37
N GLU A 241 11.06 -11.61 -0.71
CA GLU A 241 10.82 -11.09 -2.07
C GLU A 241 9.36 -11.26 -2.47
N ALA A 242 8.77 -12.44 -2.23
CA ALA A 242 7.35 -12.72 -2.48
C ALA A 242 6.43 -11.80 -1.66
N LEU A 243 6.69 -11.65 -0.36
CA LEU A 243 5.95 -10.74 0.52
C LEU A 243 6.07 -9.28 0.06
N SER A 244 7.28 -8.83 -0.27
CA SER A 244 7.50 -7.47 -0.74
C SER A 244 6.78 -7.18 -2.06
N ALA A 245 6.64 -8.19 -2.92
CA ALA A 245 5.89 -8.07 -4.18
C ALA A 245 4.39 -7.84 -3.95
N ILE A 246 3.78 -8.57 -3.00
CA ILE A 246 2.35 -8.43 -2.69
C ILE A 246 2.01 -7.17 -1.85
N TRP A 247 2.98 -6.63 -1.09
CA TRP A 247 2.78 -5.41 -0.30
C TRP A 247 2.97 -4.13 -1.10
N LYS A 248 3.50 -4.26 -2.30
CA LYS A 248 3.85 -3.14 -3.17
C LYS A 248 2.61 -2.52 -3.79
N ASN A 249 2.42 -1.22 -3.63
CA ASN A 249 1.35 -0.50 -4.30
C ASN A 249 1.67 -0.32 -5.80
N TYR A 250 1.11 -1.19 -6.63
CA TYR A 250 1.33 -1.21 -8.08
C TYR A 250 1.05 0.14 -8.76
N CYS A 251 0.06 0.90 -8.28
CA CYS A 251 -0.36 2.14 -8.91
C CYS A 251 0.68 3.28 -8.80
N ILE A 252 1.59 3.21 -7.82
CA ILE A 252 2.61 4.24 -7.59
C ILE A 252 4.03 3.75 -7.83
N SER A 253 4.26 2.44 -7.72
CA SER A 253 5.61 1.88 -7.72
C SER A 253 6.00 1.19 -9.02
N ASP A 254 5.04 0.88 -9.90
CA ASP A 254 5.30 0.26 -11.20
C ASP A 254 5.10 1.25 -12.33
N ALA A 255 6.13 1.38 -13.16
CA ALA A 255 6.10 2.27 -14.30
C ALA A 255 5.87 1.47 -15.59
N TYR A 256 5.05 2.00 -16.47
CA TYR A 256 4.67 1.39 -17.74
C TYR A 256 4.68 2.43 -18.87
N GLU A 257 4.75 1.99 -20.09
CA GLU A 257 4.58 2.87 -21.25
C GLU A 257 3.12 3.35 -21.34
N PRO A 258 2.84 4.67 -21.25
CA PRO A 258 1.46 5.17 -21.20
C PRO A 258 0.66 4.93 -22.47
N GLY A 259 1.34 4.71 -23.58
CA GLY A 259 0.70 4.50 -24.87
C GLY A 259 -0.17 5.69 -25.27
N SER A 260 -1.29 5.41 -25.90
CA SER A 260 -2.19 6.44 -26.47
C SER A 260 -2.81 7.37 -25.43
N THR A 261 -2.73 7.07 -24.14
CA THR A 261 -3.19 7.98 -23.08
C THR A 261 -2.32 9.23 -22.94
N ALA A 262 -1.09 9.21 -23.47
CA ALA A 262 -0.20 10.37 -23.53
C ALA A 262 -0.54 11.37 -24.66
N LYS A 263 -1.27 10.96 -25.69
CA LYS A 263 -1.54 11.79 -26.88
C LYS A 263 -2.26 13.11 -26.57
N PRO A 264 -3.30 13.15 -25.72
CA PRO A 264 -3.96 14.41 -25.38
C PRO A 264 -3.03 15.46 -24.81
N MET A 265 -2.09 15.06 -23.94
CA MET A 265 -1.11 15.96 -23.35
C MET A 265 -0.15 16.53 -24.41
N ASN A 266 0.33 15.68 -25.33
CA ASN A 266 1.22 16.11 -26.40
C ASN A 266 0.53 17.01 -27.41
N VAL A 267 -0.75 16.78 -27.70
CA VAL A 267 -1.57 17.67 -28.54
C VAL A 267 -1.77 19.02 -27.84
N ALA A 268 -2.11 19.02 -26.55
CA ALA A 268 -2.25 20.26 -25.76
C ALA A 268 -0.94 21.06 -25.72
N ALA A 269 0.20 20.39 -25.57
CA ALA A 269 1.52 21.02 -25.65
C ALA A 269 1.76 21.68 -27.02
N ALA A 270 1.43 21.00 -28.10
CA ALA A 270 1.60 21.51 -29.46
C ALA A 270 0.71 22.75 -29.73
N TYR A 271 -0.52 22.76 -29.21
CA TYR A 271 -1.38 23.94 -29.23
C TYR A 271 -0.80 25.10 -28.41
N SER A 272 -0.29 24.80 -27.22
CA SER A 272 0.32 25.82 -26.34
C SER A 272 1.60 26.45 -26.92
N LEU A 273 2.25 25.73 -27.85
CA LEU A 273 3.43 26.20 -28.60
C LEU A 273 3.06 26.94 -29.88
N ASP A 274 1.79 27.05 -30.22
CA ASP A 274 1.30 27.62 -31.50
C ASP A 274 1.91 26.92 -32.73
N VAL A 275 2.35 25.66 -32.62
CA VAL A 275 2.90 24.89 -33.76
C VAL A 275 1.82 24.13 -34.51
N ILE A 276 0.63 24.03 -33.95
CA ILE A 276 -0.60 23.53 -34.58
C ILE A 276 -1.79 24.39 -34.22
N ASP A 277 -2.82 24.33 -35.03
CA ASP A 277 -4.15 24.92 -34.81
C ASP A 277 -5.24 23.95 -35.31
N ASP A 278 -6.50 24.30 -35.18
CA ASP A 278 -7.64 23.43 -35.59
C ASP A 278 -7.67 23.09 -37.07
N ASP A 279 -7.08 23.95 -37.91
CA ASP A 279 -7.03 23.80 -39.38
C ASP A 279 -5.76 23.07 -39.86
N THR A 280 -4.82 22.78 -38.96
CA THR A 280 -3.60 22.06 -39.28
C THR A 280 -3.93 20.63 -39.73
N LEU A 281 -3.37 20.23 -40.86
CA LEU A 281 -3.63 18.91 -41.44
C LEU A 281 -2.43 17.99 -41.34
N PHE A 282 -2.71 16.73 -41.03
CA PHE A 282 -1.75 15.61 -40.93
C PHE A 282 -2.19 14.50 -41.89
N ASP A 283 -1.25 13.95 -42.62
CA ASP A 283 -1.53 12.84 -43.54
C ASP A 283 -1.01 11.52 -42.96
N CYS A 284 -1.87 10.51 -42.89
CA CYS A 284 -1.53 9.18 -42.39
C CYS A 284 -1.61 8.15 -43.53
N GLU A 285 -0.49 7.76 -44.08
CA GLU A 285 -0.35 6.66 -45.04
C GLU A 285 -0.27 5.27 -44.36
N GLY A 286 -0.54 5.18 -43.04
CA GLY A 286 -0.45 3.95 -42.26
C GLY A 286 0.92 3.78 -41.60
N PHE A 287 1.90 4.59 -41.89
CA PHE A 287 3.25 4.58 -41.30
C PHE A 287 3.92 5.93 -41.50
N GLU A 288 5.04 6.13 -40.79
CA GLU A 288 6.03 7.19 -41.01
C GLU A 288 7.41 6.60 -41.19
N THR A 289 8.28 7.24 -41.95
CA THR A 289 9.69 6.86 -42.07
C THR A 289 10.56 7.88 -41.34
N ILE A 290 11.06 7.51 -40.20
CA ILE A 290 11.87 8.36 -39.31
C ILE A 290 13.29 7.81 -39.26
N ALA A 291 14.29 8.62 -39.57
CA ALA A 291 15.70 8.22 -39.60
C ALA A 291 15.97 6.91 -40.40
N GLY A 292 15.19 6.66 -41.44
CA GLY A 292 15.30 5.47 -42.27
C GLY A 292 14.57 4.23 -41.73
N GLN A 293 13.88 4.34 -40.60
CA GLN A 293 13.07 3.27 -40.01
C GLN A 293 11.58 3.51 -40.24
N MET A 294 10.86 2.45 -40.63
CA MET A 294 9.41 2.50 -40.80
C MET A 294 8.73 2.28 -39.42
N ILE A 295 8.00 3.27 -38.94
CA ILE A 295 7.19 3.19 -37.72
C ILE A 295 5.70 3.15 -38.13
N ARG A 296 5.01 2.06 -37.75
CA ARG A 296 3.64 1.80 -38.18
C ARG A 296 2.62 2.53 -37.34
N CYS A 297 1.61 3.04 -37.98
CA CYS A 297 0.36 3.43 -37.31
C CYS A 297 -0.50 2.19 -37.02
N GLY A 298 -1.41 2.28 -36.04
CA GLY A 298 -2.35 1.20 -35.73
C GLY A 298 -3.29 0.84 -36.92
N ALA A 299 -3.46 1.75 -37.87
CA ALA A 299 -4.25 1.50 -39.07
C ALA A 299 -3.55 0.61 -40.10
N TYR A 300 -2.23 0.44 -40.03
CA TYR A 300 -1.46 -0.30 -41.05
C TYR A 300 -1.96 -1.76 -41.24
N PRO A 301 -2.12 -2.27 -42.45
CA PRO A 301 -1.74 -1.70 -43.78
C PRO A 301 -2.74 -0.68 -44.37
N GLY A 302 -3.82 -0.37 -43.68
CA GLY A 302 -4.73 0.73 -44.06
C GLY A 302 -4.17 2.09 -43.67
N THR A 303 -4.93 3.14 -43.91
CA THR A 303 -4.56 4.53 -43.61
C THR A 303 -5.72 5.25 -42.91
N HIS A 304 -5.41 6.36 -42.23
CA HIS A 304 -6.43 7.28 -41.76
C HIS A 304 -6.64 8.45 -42.75
N GLY A 305 -5.74 8.62 -43.75
CA GLY A 305 -5.75 9.74 -44.68
C GLY A 305 -5.46 11.08 -44.01
N VAL A 306 -5.97 12.14 -44.59
CA VAL A 306 -5.79 13.52 -44.10
C VAL A 306 -6.70 13.78 -42.90
N GLN A 307 -6.14 14.29 -41.80
CA GLN A 307 -6.80 14.46 -40.51
C GLN A 307 -6.48 15.81 -39.88
N THR A 308 -7.42 16.38 -39.15
CA THR A 308 -7.19 17.46 -38.17
C THR A 308 -6.61 16.93 -36.88
N PRO A 309 -6.09 17.79 -35.95
CA PRO A 309 -5.65 17.34 -34.61
C PRO A 309 -6.73 16.57 -33.86
N ALA A 310 -8.00 16.99 -33.97
CA ALA A 310 -9.13 16.29 -33.36
C ALA A 310 -9.30 14.87 -33.93
N ASP A 311 -9.14 14.70 -35.24
CA ASP A 311 -9.22 13.38 -35.89
C ASP A 311 -8.02 12.50 -35.51
N VAL A 312 -6.82 13.08 -35.34
CA VAL A 312 -5.63 12.37 -34.90
C VAL A 312 -5.88 11.76 -33.50
N LEU A 313 -6.49 12.51 -32.58
CA LEU A 313 -6.88 11.99 -31.24
C LEU A 313 -8.00 10.96 -31.33
N LYS A 314 -9.08 11.27 -32.07
CA LYS A 314 -10.25 10.39 -32.26
C LYS A 314 -9.86 9.02 -32.84
N ASN A 315 -8.99 9.01 -33.83
CA ASN A 315 -8.53 7.79 -34.49
C ASN A 315 -7.31 7.17 -33.78
N SER A 316 -6.81 7.79 -32.73
CA SER A 316 -5.57 7.40 -32.06
C SER A 316 -4.40 7.20 -33.02
N CYS A 317 -4.24 8.14 -33.97
CA CYS A 317 -3.33 8.03 -35.11
C CYS A 317 -1.87 8.26 -34.69
N ASN A 318 -1.01 7.21 -34.75
CA ASN A 318 0.40 7.36 -34.44
C ASN A 318 1.15 8.21 -35.48
N ALA A 319 0.82 8.09 -36.78
CA ALA A 319 1.45 8.90 -37.84
C ALA A 319 1.21 10.39 -37.62
N GLY A 320 -0.05 10.81 -37.35
CA GLY A 320 -0.34 12.20 -37.00
C GLY A 320 0.40 12.69 -35.76
N MET A 321 0.53 11.83 -34.71
CA MET A 321 1.30 12.20 -33.52
C MET A 321 2.80 12.38 -33.80
N MET A 322 3.41 11.52 -34.63
CA MET A 322 4.80 11.68 -35.05
C MET A 322 5.03 13.00 -35.77
N GLN A 323 4.11 13.39 -36.70
CA GLN A 323 4.15 14.68 -37.39
C GLN A 323 3.99 15.87 -36.40
N ILE A 324 3.11 15.77 -35.40
CA ILE A 324 2.97 16.75 -34.33
C ILE A 324 4.30 16.89 -33.55
N GLY A 325 4.90 15.77 -33.13
CA GLY A 325 6.17 15.77 -32.45
C GLY A 325 7.32 16.38 -33.23
N GLN A 326 7.37 16.15 -34.54
CA GLN A 326 8.35 16.80 -35.43
C GLN A 326 8.19 18.32 -35.46
N LYS A 327 6.95 18.83 -35.41
CA LYS A 327 6.68 20.27 -35.31
C LYS A 327 7.08 20.87 -33.96
N MET A 328 6.91 20.11 -32.88
CA MET A 328 7.33 20.52 -31.53
C MET A 328 8.85 20.54 -31.41
N GLY A 329 9.52 19.48 -31.90
CA GLY A 329 10.94 19.23 -31.69
C GLY A 329 11.25 18.64 -30.30
N ALA A 330 12.44 18.06 -30.17
CA ALA A 330 12.85 17.30 -28.98
C ALA A 330 12.88 18.15 -27.71
N ALA A 331 13.45 19.34 -27.76
CA ALA A 331 13.61 20.21 -26.58
C ALA A 331 12.25 20.60 -25.96
N GLU A 332 11.29 21.04 -26.80
CA GLU A 332 9.98 21.42 -26.34
C GLU A 332 9.15 20.20 -25.86
N PHE A 333 9.30 19.05 -26.54
CA PHE A 333 8.67 17.82 -26.10
C PHE A 333 9.12 17.43 -24.69
N LEU A 334 10.43 17.41 -24.43
CA LEU A 334 11.00 17.11 -23.09
C LEU A 334 10.57 18.14 -22.05
N ARG A 335 10.55 19.42 -22.39
CA ARG A 335 10.06 20.48 -21.51
C ARG A 335 8.60 20.27 -21.09
N TYR A 336 7.74 19.84 -22.00
CA TYR A 336 6.34 19.55 -21.65
C TYR A 336 6.18 18.24 -20.89
N GLN A 337 7.02 17.23 -21.12
CA GLN A 337 7.04 16.05 -20.24
C GLN A 337 7.34 16.44 -18.78
N ASP A 338 8.30 17.34 -18.57
CA ASP A 338 8.62 17.87 -17.24
C ASP A 338 7.46 18.70 -16.64
N ILE A 339 6.81 19.57 -17.44
CA ILE A 339 5.62 20.35 -17.02
C ILE A 339 4.48 19.43 -16.57
N PHE A 340 4.27 18.29 -17.23
CA PHE A 340 3.28 17.28 -16.83
C PHE A 340 3.75 16.39 -15.67
N GLY A 341 4.97 16.59 -15.15
CA GLY A 341 5.52 15.88 -14.01
C GLY A 341 6.08 14.48 -14.32
N PHE A 342 6.27 14.14 -15.59
CA PHE A 342 6.87 12.85 -15.96
C PHE A 342 8.38 12.84 -15.70
N GLY A 343 8.88 11.72 -15.18
CA GLY A 343 10.28 11.56 -14.78
C GLY A 343 10.61 12.11 -13.40
N SER A 344 9.63 12.66 -12.68
CA SER A 344 9.76 13.14 -11.30
C SER A 344 8.73 12.45 -10.39
N LEU A 345 9.02 12.38 -9.07
CA LEU A 345 8.01 11.93 -8.11
C LEU A 345 6.85 12.93 -8.09
N THR A 346 5.62 12.44 -8.01
CA THR A 346 4.46 13.31 -7.81
C THR A 346 4.44 13.90 -6.40
N GLY A 347 5.14 13.23 -5.47
CA GLY A 347 5.14 13.58 -4.05
C GLY A 347 3.87 13.12 -3.33
N ILE A 348 3.20 12.10 -3.86
CA ILE A 348 2.08 11.47 -3.14
C ILE A 348 2.54 11.03 -1.75
N ASP A 349 1.70 11.21 -0.76
CA ASP A 349 1.95 10.90 0.65
C ASP A 349 1.83 9.38 0.96
N LEU A 350 2.54 8.59 0.15
CA LEU A 350 2.71 7.14 0.28
C LEU A 350 4.17 6.76 0.02
N PRO A 351 4.71 5.73 0.67
CA PRO A 351 6.06 5.25 0.42
C PRO A 351 6.14 4.43 -0.86
N GLY A 352 7.33 4.37 -1.47
CA GLY A 352 7.63 3.46 -2.57
C GLY A 352 7.22 3.97 -3.96
N GLU A 353 7.01 5.29 -4.12
CA GLU A 353 6.75 5.90 -5.42
C GLU A 353 7.95 5.79 -6.37
N ALA A 354 7.70 5.42 -7.62
CA ALA A 354 8.71 5.34 -8.67
C ALA A 354 8.69 6.59 -9.58
N TYR A 355 9.87 6.93 -10.13
CA TYR A 355 10.05 8.09 -11.01
C TYR A 355 9.49 7.89 -12.42
N GLY A 356 9.39 6.63 -12.88
CA GLY A 356 9.35 6.36 -14.32
C GLY A 356 10.71 6.62 -15.00
N LEU A 357 10.78 6.39 -16.30
CA LEU A 357 11.97 6.64 -17.10
C LEU A 357 11.59 7.53 -18.28
N VAL A 358 12.23 8.68 -18.41
CA VAL A 358 12.08 9.61 -19.53
C VAL A 358 13.41 9.85 -20.20
N HIS A 359 13.38 10.23 -21.47
CA HIS A 359 14.60 10.62 -22.19
C HIS A 359 15.16 11.95 -21.68
N THR A 360 16.44 12.14 -21.93
CA THR A 360 17.13 13.43 -21.77
C THR A 360 17.45 14.02 -23.15
N GLU A 361 17.94 15.26 -23.21
CA GLU A 361 18.36 15.87 -24.47
C GLU A 361 19.41 15.01 -25.20
N ASP A 362 20.30 14.36 -24.48
CA ASP A 362 21.36 13.51 -25.05
C ASP A 362 20.83 12.18 -25.60
N THR A 363 19.68 11.69 -25.11
CA THR A 363 19.11 10.40 -25.49
C THR A 363 17.89 10.52 -26.39
N MET A 364 17.35 11.74 -26.60
CA MET A 364 16.18 12.00 -27.44
C MET A 364 16.58 12.16 -28.90
N GLY A 365 16.74 11.04 -29.60
CA GLY A 365 16.90 11.04 -31.05
C GLY A 365 15.58 11.19 -31.80
N PRO A 366 15.62 11.27 -33.16
CA PRO A 366 14.42 11.40 -33.97
C PRO A 366 13.44 10.24 -33.82
N THR A 367 13.91 9.02 -33.64
CA THR A 367 13.09 7.81 -33.45
C THR A 367 12.45 7.82 -32.07
N GLU A 368 13.20 8.16 -31.04
CA GLU A 368 12.76 8.26 -29.66
C GLU A 368 11.68 9.36 -29.54
N LEU A 369 11.91 10.53 -30.14
CA LEU A 369 10.87 11.57 -30.20
C LEU A 369 9.60 11.06 -30.86
N ALA A 370 9.72 10.43 -32.02
CA ALA A 370 8.56 9.92 -32.77
C ALA A 370 7.74 8.93 -31.91
N THR A 371 8.40 7.93 -31.29
CA THR A 371 7.70 6.93 -30.48
C THR A 371 7.13 7.52 -29.19
N SER A 372 7.83 8.46 -28.57
CA SER A 372 7.39 9.12 -27.33
C SER A 372 6.12 9.95 -27.54
N THR A 373 5.86 10.48 -28.76
CA THR A 373 4.63 11.26 -29.03
C THR A 373 3.35 10.46 -28.88
N PHE A 374 3.41 9.14 -29.09
CA PHE A 374 2.27 8.25 -28.87
C PHE A 374 2.42 7.33 -27.64
N GLY A 375 3.34 7.69 -26.73
CA GLY A 375 3.48 7.09 -25.41
C GLY A 375 4.28 5.81 -25.34
N GLN A 376 5.28 5.63 -26.24
CA GLN A 376 6.22 4.51 -26.21
C GLN A 376 7.68 5.01 -26.07
N GLY A 377 8.55 4.16 -25.53
CA GLY A 377 9.97 4.48 -25.31
C GLY A 377 10.26 5.24 -24.03
N TYR A 378 9.25 5.55 -23.22
CA TYR A 378 9.40 6.07 -21.86
C TYR A 378 8.33 5.46 -20.94
N THR A 379 8.54 5.54 -19.63
CA THR A 379 7.61 4.95 -18.67
C THR A 379 7.15 5.96 -17.62
N VAL A 380 5.92 5.80 -17.16
CA VAL A 380 5.27 6.60 -16.11
C VAL A 380 4.51 5.70 -15.16
N THR A 381 4.29 6.13 -13.91
CA THR A 381 3.38 5.44 -13.00
C THR A 381 1.93 5.82 -13.27
N MET A 382 0.99 5.03 -12.76
CA MET A 382 -0.45 5.33 -12.91
C MET A 382 -0.82 6.64 -12.21
N VAL A 383 -0.22 6.93 -11.06
CA VAL A 383 -0.47 8.19 -10.35
C VAL A 383 0.08 9.40 -11.10
N GLN A 384 1.29 9.28 -11.72
CA GLN A 384 1.81 10.34 -12.60
C GLN A 384 0.87 10.61 -13.77
N GLN A 385 0.40 9.54 -14.43
CA GLN A 385 -0.53 9.66 -15.54
C GLN A 385 -1.86 10.30 -15.11
N ALA A 386 -2.40 9.93 -13.96
CA ALA A 386 -3.63 10.49 -13.41
C ALA A 386 -3.47 12.00 -13.08
N ALA A 387 -2.36 12.41 -12.45
CA ALA A 387 -2.08 13.79 -12.12
C ALA A 387 -1.90 14.66 -13.38
N ALA A 388 -1.13 14.17 -14.35
CA ALA A 388 -0.92 14.85 -15.63
C ALA A 388 -2.25 15.02 -16.40
N PHE A 389 -3.05 13.96 -16.46
CA PHE A 389 -4.36 14.03 -17.15
C PHE A 389 -5.35 14.95 -16.41
N SER A 390 -5.32 14.95 -15.09
CA SER A 390 -6.13 15.86 -14.26
C SER A 390 -5.82 17.33 -14.56
N SER A 391 -4.54 17.68 -14.73
CA SER A 391 -4.14 19.05 -15.09
C SER A 391 -4.67 19.47 -16.46
N LEU A 392 -4.80 18.54 -17.39
CA LEU A 392 -5.32 18.80 -18.73
C LEU A 392 -6.80 19.20 -18.72
N ILE A 393 -7.61 18.59 -17.82
CA ILE A 393 -9.08 18.76 -17.82
C ILE A 393 -9.59 19.79 -16.79
N ASN A 394 -8.71 20.32 -15.92
CA ASN A 394 -9.07 21.27 -14.87
C ASN A 394 -8.65 22.73 -15.16
N GLY A 395 -8.25 23.02 -16.39
CA GLY A 395 -7.80 24.35 -16.80
C GLY A 395 -6.29 24.59 -16.64
N GLY A 396 -5.48 23.53 -16.56
CA GLY A 396 -4.02 23.62 -16.58
C GLY A 396 -3.36 23.64 -15.18
N ASN A 397 -4.09 23.31 -14.13
CA ASN A 397 -3.54 23.30 -12.77
C ASN A 397 -3.04 21.90 -12.40
N TYR A 398 -1.75 21.76 -12.11
CA TYR A 398 -1.19 20.52 -11.58
C TYR A 398 -1.35 20.49 -10.06
N TYR A 399 -2.10 19.54 -9.54
CA TYR A 399 -2.24 19.29 -8.10
C TYR A 399 -1.44 18.06 -7.73
N GLN A 400 -0.70 18.16 -6.62
CA GLN A 400 -0.01 17.02 -6.02
C GLN A 400 -1.04 15.98 -5.55
N PRO A 401 -0.98 14.74 -6.03
CA PRO A 401 -1.82 13.67 -5.51
C PRO A 401 -1.60 13.44 -4.02
N HIS A 402 -2.66 13.20 -3.26
CA HIS A 402 -2.54 12.93 -1.83
C HIS A 402 -3.69 12.08 -1.31
N VAL A 403 -3.43 11.32 -0.25
CA VAL A 403 -4.40 10.45 0.43
C VAL A 403 -4.79 10.96 1.81
N MET A 404 -4.04 11.88 2.39
CA MET A 404 -4.37 12.48 3.69
C MET A 404 -5.24 13.73 3.51
N LYS A 405 -6.36 13.75 4.19
CA LYS A 405 -7.28 14.90 4.23
C LYS A 405 -6.99 15.82 5.40
N THR A 406 -6.85 15.26 6.59
CA THR A 406 -6.56 16.02 7.82
C THR A 406 -6.03 15.09 8.92
N ILE A 407 -5.38 15.71 9.89
CA ILE A 407 -4.90 15.05 11.11
C ILE A 407 -5.70 15.61 12.29
N THR A 408 -6.22 14.75 13.15
CA THR A 408 -6.97 15.12 14.35
C THR A 408 -6.38 14.43 15.59
N ASP A 409 -6.66 15.01 16.76
CA ASP A 409 -6.27 14.43 18.04
C ASP A 409 -7.15 13.25 18.42
#